data_7363d564a8952b063e37f2cf3b536f91
#
_entry.id   7363d564a8952b063e37f2cf3b536f91
#
_cell.length_a   1.000
_cell.length_b   1.000
_cell.length_c   1.000
_cell.angle_alpha   90.00
_cell.angle_beta   90.00
_cell.angle_gamma   90.00
#
_symmetry.space_group_name_H-M   'P 1'
#
loop_
_entity.id
_entity.type
_entity.pdbx_description
1 polymer ?
#
loop_
_entity_poly.entity_id
_entity_poly.type
_entity_poly.pdbx_seq_one_letter_code
_entity_poly.pdbx_strand_id
1 'polypeptide(L)' 'MPLPVPTSEESKNEFVARCMSDNKMQGEYPDAQQRIAVCIAQYEQK' A
#
# COMPACT_ATOMS: atom_id res chain seq x y z
N MET A 1 1.20 8.80 11.45
CA MET A 1 2.22 7.97 10.83
C MET A 1 2.07 7.98 9.32
N PRO A 2 3.17 8.02 8.59
CA PRO A 2 3.07 7.99 7.14
C PRO A 2 2.59 6.64 6.64
N LEU A 3 1.95 6.64 5.48
CA LEU A 3 1.56 5.41 4.83
C LEU A 3 2.81 4.67 4.32
N PRO A 4 2.70 3.34 4.10
CA PRO A 4 3.82 2.59 3.55
C PRO A 4 4.25 3.15 2.21
N VAL A 5 5.55 3.11 1.96
CA VAL A 5 6.10 3.53 0.68
C VAL A 5 6.94 2.41 0.11
N PRO A 6 7.04 2.30 -1.22
CA PRO A 6 7.84 1.23 -1.82
C PRO A 6 9.33 1.49 -1.66
N THR A 7 10.09 0.42 -1.55
CA THR A 7 11.54 0.51 -1.61
C THR A 7 11.98 0.46 -3.07
N SER A 8 13.22 0.85 -3.33
CA SER A 8 13.71 0.91 -4.70
C SER A 8 13.81 -0.46 -5.37
N GLU A 9 13.92 -1.53 -4.58
CA GLU A 9 14.05 -2.88 -5.12
C GLU A 9 12.75 -3.67 -5.08
N GLU A 10 11.70 -3.08 -4.59
CA GLU A 10 10.45 -3.77 -4.38
C GLU A 10 9.58 -3.67 -5.64
N SER A 11 9.07 -4.81 -6.11
CA SER A 11 8.16 -4.81 -7.24
C SER A 11 6.78 -4.30 -6.79
N LYS A 12 5.96 -3.94 -7.78
CA LYS A 12 4.61 -3.49 -7.50
C LYS A 12 3.82 -4.53 -6.72
N ASN A 13 3.90 -5.79 -7.14
CA ASN A 13 3.16 -6.86 -6.46
C ASN A 13 3.62 -7.00 -5.02
N GLU A 14 4.92 -6.94 -4.79
CA GLU A 14 5.45 -7.06 -3.44
C GLU A 14 5.00 -5.91 -2.57
N PHE A 15 5.07 -4.70 -3.10
CA PHE A 15 4.64 -3.53 -2.34
C PHE A 15 3.15 -3.59 -2.04
N VAL A 16 2.32 -3.92 -3.04
CA VAL A 16 0.88 -3.96 -2.84
C VAL A 16 0.51 -5.03 -1.80
N ALA A 17 1.16 -6.19 -1.86
CA ALA A 17 0.89 -7.23 -0.87
C ALA A 17 1.23 -6.76 0.54
N ARG A 18 2.38 -6.13 0.70
CA ARG A 18 2.80 -5.61 2.00
C ARG A 18 1.85 -4.51 2.48
N CYS A 19 1.47 -3.62 1.56
CA CYS A 19 0.58 -2.51 1.87
C CYS A 19 -0.80 -3.02 2.30
N MET A 20 -1.31 -4.03 1.62
CA MET A 20 -2.62 -4.59 1.95
C MET A 20 -2.65 -5.23 3.33
N SER A 21 -1.51 -5.75 3.77
CA SER A 21 -1.40 -6.39 5.09
C SER A 21 -1.08 -5.41 6.20
N ASP A 22 -0.79 -4.17 5.87
CA ASP A 22 -0.38 -3.18 6.87
C ASP A 22 -1.55 -2.81 7.78
N ASN A 23 -1.32 -2.85 9.10
CA ASN A 23 -2.36 -2.55 10.06
C ASN A 23 -2.89 -1.12 9.92
N LYS A 24 -2.00 -0.18 9.63
CA LYS A 24 -2.42 1.19 9.43
C LYS A 24 -3.36 1.32 8.24
N MET A 25 -3.03 0.62 7.16
CA MET A 25 -3.87 0.67 5.98
C MET A 25 -5.22 0.04 6.25
N GLN A 26 -5.25 -1.05 7.01
CA GLN A 26 -6.52 -1.70 7.33
C GLN A 26 -7.40 -0.82 8.21
N GLY A 27 -6.79 -0.05 9.08
CA GLY A 27 -7.53 0.87 9.92
C GLY A 27 -8.04 2.09 9.17
N GLU A 28 -7.21 2.64 8.25
CA GLU A 28 -7.59 3.82 7.49
C GLU A 28 -8.52 3.49 6.33
N TYR A 29 -8.31 2.33 5.71
CA TYR A 29 -9.07 1.92 4.53
C TYR A 29 -9.57 0.51 4.72
N PRO A 30 -10.66 0.33 5.48
CA PRO A 30 -11.17 -1.01 5.73
C PRO A 30 -11.70 -1.71 4.49
N ASP A 31 -12.10 -0.94 3.47
CA ASP A 31 -12.54 -1.53 2.20
C ASP A 31 -11.33 -2.00 1.40
N ALA A 32 -11.32 -3.30 1.06
CA ALA A 32 -10.17 -3.87 0.37
C ALA A 32 -9.94 -3.23 -1.01
N GLN A 33 -11.01 -2.92 -1.72
CA GLN A 33 -10.87 -2.31 -3.04
C GLN A 33 -10.27 -0.91 -2.93
N GLN A 34 -10.72 -0.14 -1.95
CA GLN A 34 -10.15 1.18 -1.74
C GLN A 34 -8.69 1.08 -1.30
N ARG A 35 -8.39 0.11 -0.45
CA ARG A 35 -7.03 -0.07 0.06
C ARG A 35 -6.07 -0.40 -1.08
N ILE A 36 -6.48 -1.30 -2.00
CA ILE A 36 -5.59 -1.65 -3.09
C ILE A 36 -5.36 -0.47 -4.03
N ALA A 37 -6.39 0.35 -4.25
CA ALA A 37 -6.24 1.54 -5.08
C ALA A 37 -5.24 2.51 -4.46
N VAL A 38 -5.32 2.72 -3.15
CA VAL A 38 -4.40 3.60 -2.46
C VAL A 38 -2.98 3.03 -2.52
N CYS A 39 -2.84 1.72 -2.34
CA CYS A 39 -1.52 1.09 -2.40
C CYS A 39 -0.89 1.27 -3.77
N ILE A 40 -1.66 1.11 -4.83
CA ILE A 40 -1.15 1.28 -6.18
C ILE A 40 -0.73 2.74 -6.40
N ALA A 41 -1.54 3.68 -5.91
CA ALA A 41 -1.20 5.09 -6.05
C ALA A 41 0.10 5.42 -5.33
N GLN A 42 0.30 4.87 -4.13
CA GLN A 42 1.54 5.08 -3.39
C GLN A 42 2.74 4.54 -4.15
N TYR A 43 2.59 3.38 -4.78
CA TYR A 43 3.67 2.80 -5.55
C TYR A 43 4.05 3.70 -6.72
N GLU A 44 3.06 4.25 -7.39
CA GLU A 44 3.31 5.07 -8.58
C GLU A 44 3.85 6.44 -8.24
N GLN A 45 3.69 6.89 -7.02
CA GLN A 45 4.17 8.20 -6.59
C GLN A 45 5.60 8.21 -6.08
N LYS A 46 6.25 7.09 -6.01
CA LYS A 46 7.58 7.00 -5.41
C LYS A 46 8.64 7.87 -6.10
#